data_8f7ab8a7c4d747479fe15ee6654550f5
#
_entry.id   8f7ab8a7c4d747479fe15ee6654550f5
#
_cell.length_a   1.000
_cell.length_b   1.000
_cell.length_c   1.000
_cell.angle_alpha   90.00
_cell.angle_beta   90.00
_cell.angle_gamma   90.00
#
_symmetry.space_group_name_H-M   'P 1'
#
loop_
_entity.id
_entity.type
_entity.pdbx_description
1 polymer ?
#
loop_
_entity_poly.entity_id
_entity_poly.type
_entity_poly.pdbx_seq_one_letter_code
_entity_poly.pdbx_strand_id
1 'polypeptide(L)'
;MISAPPTWVLAFIYWLHMLATVAWIGSLAAISFLVLPAMKRTLNTETQLVFIEAMQKRLEPIAWFSISLLILTGLFQMSLNPHYDGFLATSTQWSLAILVKHILGIIMVVVSAIQTWEVIPAIRRGILMSKKIKNADELDSLRRREITLLRINFGLSVLILAATALARAS
;
A
#
# COMPACT_ATOMS: atom_id res chain seq x y z
N MET A 1 -13.98 33.87 -6.24
CA MET A 1 -12.57 33.43 -6.40
C MET A 1 -12.10 32.86 -5.08
N ILE A 2 -11.81 31.58 -5.02
CA ILE A 2 -11.21 30.98 -3.80
C ILE A 2 -9.77 31.45 -3.81
N SER A 3 -9.37 32.22 -2.78
CA SER A 3 -7.98 32.65 -2.62
C SER A 3 -7.07 31.45 -2.48
N ALA A 4 -5.91 31.47 -3.14
CA ALA A 4 -4.92 30.40 -3.00
C ALA A 4 -4.58 30.22 -1.49
N PRO A 5 -4.50 28.95 -1.01
CA PRO A 5 -4.20 28.72 0.40
C PRO A 5 -2.81 29.26 0.76
N PRO A 6 -2.61 29.66 2.02
CA PRO A 6 -1.30 30.13 2.48
C PRO A 6 -0.19 29.09 2.24
N THR A 7 1.02 29.54 1.96
CA THR A 7 2.17 28.65 1.64
C THR A 7 2.47 27.62 2.73
N TRP A 8 2.27 27.97 4.00
CA TRP A 8 2.48 27.04 5.12
C TRP A 8 1.47 25.89 5.13
N VAL A 9 0.21 26.12 4.68
CA VAL A 9 -0.81 25.07 4.54
C VAL A 9 -0.39 24.08 3.48
N LEU A 10 0.07 24.60 2.32
CA LEU A 10 0.60 23.75 1.25
C LEU A 10 1.78 22.92 1.71
N ALA A 11 2.76 23.55 2.37
CA ALA A 11 3.95 22.87 2.89
C ALA A 11 3.56 21.75 3.87
N PHE A 12 2.60 22.00 4.76
CA PHE A 12 2.11 21.00 5.72
C PHE A 12 1.41 19.81 5.04
N ILE A 13 0.58 20.07 4.02
CA ILE A 13 -0.09 19.01 3.26
C ILE A 13 0.90 18.17 2.47
N TYR A 14 1.91 18.79 1.83
CA TYR A 14 2.98 18.06 1.17
C TYR A 14 3.77 17.19 2.15
N TRP A 15 4.10 17.72 3.32
CA TRP A 15 4.80 16.99 4.38
C TRP A 15 4.00 15.78 4.86
N LEU A 16 2.71 15.95 5.16
CA LEU A 16 1.83 14.83 5.53
C LEU A 16 1.75 13.76 4.44
N HIS A 17 1.63 14.17 3.17
CA HIS A 17 1.61 13.25 2.04
C HIS A 17 2.91 12.44 1.94
N MET A 18 4.05 13.10 2.12
CA MET A 18 5.36 12.44 2.12
C MET A 18 5.49 11.46 3.29
N LEU A 19 5.08 11.84 4.51
CA LEU A 19 5.11 10.96 5.68
C LEU A 19 4.25 9.72 5.47
N ALA A 20 3.02 9.88 4.96
CA ALA A 20 2.14 8.76 4.66
C ALA A 20 2.73 7.83 3.58
N THR A 21 3.38 8.42 2.55
CA THR A 21 4.10 7.66 1.51
C THR A 21 5.23 6.84 2.12
N VAL A 22 6.08 7.45 2.95
CA VAL A 22 7.19 6.75 3.62
C VAL A 22 6.68 5.67 4.55
N ALA A 23 5.64 5.94 5.35
CA ALA A 23 5.06 4.96 6.26
C ALA A 23 4.52 3.74 5.51
N TRP A 24 3.77 3.94 4.44
CA TRP A 24 3.17 2.84 3.70
C TRP A 24 4.19 2.09 2.83
N ILE A 25 4.88 2.79 1.91
CA ILE A 25 5.85 2.15 0.99
C ILE A 25 7.04 1.60 1.77
N GLY A 26 7.52 2.32 2.78
CA GLY A 26 8.60 1.87 3.66
C GLY A 26 8.24 0.58 4.41
N SER A 27 7.01 0.47 4.91
CA SER A 27 6.51 -0.77 5.53
C SER A 27 6.51 -1.94 4.56
N LEU A 28 5.99 -1.75 3.32
CA LEU A 28 5.99 -2.78 2.28
C LEU A 28 7.41 -3.21 1.89
N ALA A 29 8.32 -2.26 1.75
CA ALA A 29 9.73 -2.52 1.45
C ALA A 29 10.41 -3.31 2.59
N ALA A 30 10.25 -2.86 3.85
CA ALA A 30 10.82 -3.52 5.02
C ALA A 30 10.32 -4.96 5.14
N ILE A 31 9.01 -5.19 4.97
CA ILE A 31 8.44 -6.54 5.00
C ILE A 31 9.01 -7.39 3.88
N SER A 32 9.03 -6.89 2.64
CA SER A 32 9.40 -7.66 1.46
C SER A 32 10.88 -8.04 1.43
N PHE A 33 11.78 -7.12 1.83
CA PHE A 33 13.22 -7.32 1.71
C PHE A 33 13.92 -7.74 3.01
N LEU A 34 13.37 -7.39 4.17
CA LEU A 34 14.01 -7.68 5.45
C LEU A 34 13.26 -8.77 6.20
N VAL A 35 11.97 -8.57 6.46
CA VAL A 35 11.21 -9.46 7.34
C VAL A 35 10.95 -10.82 6.70
N LEU A 36 10.43 -10.87 5.47
CA LEU A 36 10.10 -12.13 4.79
C LEU A 36 11.34 -13.02 4.55
N PRO A 37 12.50 -12.52 4.09
CA PRO A 37 13.70 -13.35 3.96
C PRO A 37 14.23 -13.84 5.30
N ALA A 38 14.26 -13.00 6.33
CA ALA A 38 14.71 -13.38 7.67
C ALA A 38 13.80 -14.47 8.26
N MET A 39 12.50 -14.27 8.20
CA MET A 39 11.50 -15.20 8.68
C MET A 39 11.60 -16.60 8.02
N LYS A 40 11.82 -16.64 6.68
CA LYS A 40 11.98 -17.90 5.94
C LYS A 40 13.22 -18.69 6.35
N ARG A 41 14.27 -18.01 6.81
CA ARG A 41 15.53 -18.64 7.22
C ARG A 41 15.51 -19.14 8.66
N THR A 42 14.70 -18.55 9.54
CA THR A 42 14.79 -18.74 10.99
C THR A 42 13.57 -19.43 11.59
N LEU A 43 12.41 -19.40 10.93
CA LEU A 43 11.16 -19.89 11.50
C LEU A 43 10.58 -21.04 10.69
N ASN A 44 9.96 -22.01 11.37
CA ASN A 44 9.13 -23.04 10.73
C ASN A 44 7.82 -22.45 10.20
N THR A 45 7.11 -23.17 9.33
CA THR A 45 5.91 -22.66 8.62
C THR A 45 4.80 -22.21 9.59
N GLU A 46 4.57 -22.93 10.67
CA GLU A 46 3.54 -22.59 11.65
C GLU A 46 3.86 -21.28 12.37
N THR A 47 5.10 -21.14 12.86
CA THR A 47 5.57 -19.91 13.52
C THR A 47 5.58 -18.72 12.55
N GLN A 48 5.88 -18.95 11.25
CA GLN A 48 5.80 -17.91 10.21
C GLN A 48 4.38 -17.35 10.10
N LEU A 49 3.36 -18.20 10.09
CA LEU A 49 1.97 -17.77 9.99
C LEU A 49 1.52 -16.97 11.22
N VAL A 50 1.87 -17.42 12.43
CA VAL A 50 1.58 -16.68 13.67
C VAL A 50 2.27 -15.31 13.66
N PHE A 51 3.52 -15.26 13.20
CA PHE A 51 4.27 -14.01 13.09
C PHE A 51 3.63 -13.06 12.07
N ILE A 52 3.24 -13.56 10.87
CA ILE A 52 2.55 -12.77 9.84
C ILE A 52 1.26 -12.18 10.40
N GLU A 53 0.43 -12.99 11.07
CA GLU A 53 -0.81 -12.50 11.69
C GLU A 53 -0.55 -11.39 12.71
N ALA A 54 0.40 -11.60 13.62
CA ALA A 54 0.73 -10.63 14.66
C ALA A 54 1.27 -9.31 14.07
N MET A 55 2.09 -9.40 13.05
CA MET A 55 2.65 -8.25 12.32
C MET A 55 1.55 -7.48 11.59
N GLN A 56 0.70 -8.18 10.83
CA GLN A 56 -0.38 -7.56 10.08
C GLN A 56 -1.38 -6.85 10.99
N LYS A 57 -1.73 -7.42 12.12
CA LYS A 57 -2.61 -6.78 13.11
C LYS A 57 -2.09 -5.41 13.57
N ARG A 58 -0.78 -5.21 13.59
CA ARG A 58 -0.15 -3.92 13.95
C ARG A 58 -0.01 -2.98 12.76
N LEU A 59 0.27 -3.51 11.58
CA LEU A 59 0.51 -2.72 10.37
C LEU A 59 -0.77 -2.30 9.67
N GLU A 60 -1.84 -3.08 9.77
CA GLU A 60 -3.13 -2.82 9.14
C GLU A 60 -3.69 -1.41 9.45
N PRO A 61 -3.81 -0.97 10.72
CA PRO A 61 -4.32 0.37 11.02
C PRO A 61 -3.39 1.46 10.48
N ILE A 62 -2.07 1.26 10.49
CA ILE A 62 -1.11 2.21 9.94
C ILE A 62 -1.27 2.30 8.42
N ALA A 63 -1.44 1.16 7.74
CA ALA A 63 -1.65 1.11 6.30
C ALA A 63 -2.93 1.85 5.90
N TRP A 64 -4.07 1.55 6.52
CA TRP A 64 -5.34 2.20 6.21
C TRP A 64 -5.35 3.69 6.53
N PHE A 65 -4.74 4.09 7.65
CA PHE A 65 -4.54 5.50 7.98
C PHE A 65 -3.68 6.21 6.92
N SER A 66 -2.56 5.59 6.51
CA SER A 66 -1.68 6.14 5.47
C SER A 66 -2.41 6.26 4.12
N ILE A 67 -3.18 5.24 3.71
CA ILE A 67 -4.00 5.27 2.48
C ILE A 67 -4.99 6.44 2.52
N SER A 68 -5.74 6.58 3.61
CA SER A 68 -6.72 7.65 3.78
C SER A 68 -6.05 9.03 3.70
N LEU A 69 -4.92 9.18 4.36
CA LEU A 69 -4.16 10.43 4.35
C LEU A 69 -3.58 10.74 2.95
N LEU A 70 -3.10 9.72 2.22
CA LEU A 70 -2.61 9.86 0.85
C LEU A 70 -3.72 10.29 -0.11
N ILE A 71 -4.92 9.72 0.01
CA ILE A 71 -6.07 10.10 -0.81
C ILE A 71 -6.45 11.55 -0.55
N LEU A 72 -6.66 11.92 0.72
CA LEU A 72 -7.07 13.27 1.09
C LEU A 72 -6.05 14.33 0.66
N THR A 73 -4.80 14.12 1.02
CA THR A 73 -3.73 15.08 0.68
C THR A 73 -3.42 15.09 -0.81
N GLY A 74 -3.52 13.94 -1.49
CA GLY A 74 -3.29 13.83 -2.93
C GLY A 74 -4.35 14.55 -3.75
N LEU A 75 -5.63 14.39 -3.42
CA LEU A 75 -6.74 15.12 -4.07
C LEU A 75 -6.61 16.62 -3.86
N PHE A 76 -6.26 17.04 -2.63
CA PHE A 76 -6.04 18.46 -2.34
C PHE A 76 -4.89 19.03 -3.18
N GLN A 77 -3.74 18.35 -3.23
CA GLN A 77 -2.60 18.78 -4.03
C GLN A 77 -2.93 18.84 -5.53
N MET A 78 -3.70 17.86 -6.03
CA MET A 78 -4.13 17.83 -7.42
C MET A 78 -5.04 19.01 -7.77
N SER A 79 -6.03 19.32 -6.92
CA SER A 79 -7.00 20.39 -7.16
C SER A 79 -6.38 21.78 -7.20
N LEU A 80 -5.21 21.96 -6.61
CA LEU A 80 -4.46 23.22 -6.60
C LEU A 80 -3.37 23.32 -7.67
N ASN A 81 -3.18 22.26 -8.47
CA ASN A 81 -2.15 22.25 -9.49
C ASN A 81 -2.61 23.07 -10.72
N PRO A 82 -1.78 24.00 -11.24
CA PRO A 82 -2.12 24.80 -12.44
C PRO A 82 -2.40 23.96 -13.70
N HIS A 83 -1.85 22.73 -13.78
CA HIS A 83 -2.04 21.83 -14.91
C HIS A 83 -3.28 20.92 -14.75
N TYR A 84 -4.12 21.20 -13.75
CA TYR A 84 -5.31 20.39 -13.48
C TYR A 84 -6.48 20.75 -14.43
N ASP A 85 -6.70 19.92 -15.45
CA ASP A 85 -7.79 20.06 -16.43
C ASP A 85 -8.96 19.09 -16.19
N GLY A 86 -8.93 18.38 -15.05
CA GLY A 86 -9.95 17.38 -14.70
C GLY A 86 -9.37 16.01 -14.34
N PHE A 87 -10.16 15.21 -13.61
CA PHE A 87 -9.70 13.93 -13.05
C PHE A 87 -9.32 12.87 -14.10
N LEU A 88 -9.99 12.89 -15.27
CA LEU A 88 -9.77 11.96 -16.39
C LEU A 88 -9.08 12.62 -17.58
N ALA A 89 -8.50 13.80 -17.40
CA ALA A 89 -7.80 14.49 -18.46
C ALA A 89 -6.56 13.69 -18.91
N THR A 90 -6.33 13.68 -20.23
CA THR A 90 -5.16 13.03 -20.85
C THR A 90 -4.45 13.96 -21.83
N SER A 91 -4.75 15.27 -21.73
CA SER A 91 -4.29 16.31 -22.66
C SER A 91 -2.79 16.59 -22.56
N THR A 92 -2.19 16.38 -21.39
CA THR A 92 -0.79 16.65 -21.09
C THR A 92 -0.08 15.44 -20.53
N GLN A 93 1.26 15.42 -20.58
CA GLN A 93 2.06 14.36 -19.96
C GLN A 93 1.81 14.30 -18.43
N TRP A 94 1.63 15.47 -17.81
CA TRP A 94 1.29 15.57 -16.40
C TRP A 94 -0.05 14.88 -16.09
N SER A 95 -1.11 15.21 -16.85
CA SER A 95 -2.44 14.62 -16.62
C SER A 95 -2.45 13.12 -16.83
N LEU A 96 -1.73 12.62 -17.85
CA LEU A 96 -1.59 11.19 -18.09
C LEU A 96 -0.86 10.48 -16.94
N ALA A 97 0.25 11.05 -16.45
CA ALA A 97 1.01 10.48 -15.33
C ALA A 97 0.17 10.45 -14.04
N ILE A 98 -0.64 11.49 -13.80
CA ILE A 98 -1.56 11.52 -12.65
C ILE A 98 -2.68 10.48 -12.80
N LEU A 99 -3.26 10.31 -13.98
CA LEU A 99 -4.26 9.28 -14.25
C LEU A 99 -3.70 7.87 -14.00
N VAL A 100 -2.53 7.57 -14.55
CA VAL A 100 -1.84 6.29 -14.32
C VAL A 100 -1.60 6.05 -12.83
N LYS A 101 -1.14 7.07 -12.10
CA LYS A 101 -0.93 7.01 -10.65
C LYS A 101 -2.23 6.67 -9.90
N HIS A 102 -3.37 7.23 -10.30
CA HIS A 102 -4.65 6.94 -9.66
C HIS A 102 -5.11 5.51 -9.94
N ILE A 103 -4.98 5.03 -11.18
CA ILE A 103 -5.31 3.65 -11.54
C ILE A 103 -4.46 2.66 -10.72
N LEU A 104 -3.15 2.87 -10.66
CA LEU A 104 -2.24 2.05 -9.86
C LEU A 104 -2.58 2.12 -8.37
N GLY A 105 -2.95 3.31 -7.86
CA GLY A 105 -3.39 3.50 -6.48
C GLY A 105 -4.66 2.72 -6.16
N ILE A 106 -5.65 2.73 -7.04
CA ILE A 106 -6.89 1.96 -6.88
C ILE A 106 -6.58 0.46 -6.85
N ILE A 107 -5.76 -0.04 -7.78
CA ILE A 107 -5.35 -1.45 -7.80
C ILE A 107 -4.66 -1.81 -6.48
N MET A 108 -3.78 -0.96 -5.99
CA MET A 108 -3.05 -1.16 -4.74
C MET A 108 -3.97 -1.21 -3.52
N VAL A 109 -5.01 -0.34 -3.47
CA VAL A 109 -6.05 -0.37 -2.43
C VAL A 109 -6.86 -1.66 -2.49
N VAL A 110 -7.25 -2.12 -3.70
CA VAL A 110 -7.97 -3.38 -3.89
C VAL A 110 -7.14 -4.57 -3.41
N VAL A 111 -5.86 -4.63 -3.77
CA VAL A 111 -4.95 -5.70 -3.31
C VAL A 111 -4.83 -5.67 -1.78
N SER A 112 -4.68 -4.48 -1.17
CA SER A 112 -4.64 -4.33 0.29
C SER A 112 -5.96 -4.75 0.96
N ALA A 113 -7.10 -4.47 0.34
CA ALA A 113 -8.42 -4.88 0.82
C ALA A 113 -8.58 -6.41 0.80
N ILE A 114 -8.20 -7.07 -0.30
CA ILE A 114 -8.20 -8.53 -0.41
C ILE A 114 -7.30 -9.14 0.69
N GLN A 115 -6.11 -8.57 0.90
CA GLN A 115 -5.19 -9.02 1.92
C GLN A 115 -5.80 -8.92 3.31
N THR A 116 -6.35 -7.76 3.68
CA THR A 116 -6.93 -7.48 4.99
C THR A 116 -8.19 -8.29 5.28
N TRP A 117 -9.10 -8.38 4.32
CA TRP A 117 -10.45 -8.92 4.58
C TRP A 117 -10.64 -10.38 4.16
N GLU A 118 -9.79 -10.90 3.29
CA GLU A 118 -9.90 -12.28 2.81
C GLU A 118 -8.74 -13.15 3.33
N VAL A 119 -7.49 -12.75 3.05
CA VAL A 119 -6.33 -13.62 3.30
C VAL A 119 -5.98 -13.69 4.78
N ILE A 120 -5.90 -12.58 5.49
CA ILE A 120 -5.55 -12.57 6.92
C ILE A 120 -6.57 -13.32 7.78
N PRO A 121 -7.90 -13.13 7.63
CA PRO A 121 -8.88 -13.93 8.35
C PRO A 121 -8.83 -15.42 7.99
N ALA A 122 -8.50 -15.79 6.74
CA ALA A 122 -8.31 -17.17 6.34
C ALA A 122 -7.09 -17.80 7.03
N ILE A 123 -5.95 -17.09 7.09
CA ILE A 123 -4.75 -17.52 7.84
C ILE A 123 -5.11 -17.73 9.32
N ARG A 124 -5.80 -16.78 9.94
CA ARG A 124 -6.21 -16.88 11.34
C ARG A 124 -7.08 -18.10 11.61
N ARG A 125 -8.09 -18.35 10.77
CA ARG A 125 -8.94 -19.56 10.87
C ARG A 125 -8.12 -20.83 10.68
N GLY A 126 -7.21 -20.84 9.71
CA GLY A 126 -6.32 -21.98 9.42
C GLY A 126 -5.43 -22.32 10.61
N ILE A 127 -4.83 -21.32 11.28
CA ILE A 127 -3.99 -21.53 12.49
C ILE A 127 -4.83 -22.14 13.63
N LEU A 128 -6.05 -21.63 13.85
CA LEU A 128 -6.95 -22.15 14.90
C LEU A 128 -7.41 -23.59 14.62
N MET A 129 -7.66 -23.93 13.35
CA MET A 129 -8.09 -25.27 12.94
C MET A 129 -6.92 -26.26 12.86
N SER A 130 -5.71 -25.83 12.54
CA SER A 130 -4.49 -26.66 12.45
C SER A 130 -4.18 -27.40 13.75
N LYS A 131 -4.61 -26.88 14.90
CA LYS A 131 -4.57 -27.61 16.18
C LYS A 131 -5.49 -28.84 16.22
N LYS A 132 -6.45 -28.97 15.28
CA LYS A 132 -7.42 -30.07 15.20
C LYS A 132 -7.29 -30.93 13.95
N ILE A 133 -6.80 -30.40 12.82
CA ILE A 133 -6.76 -31.10 11.53
C ILE A 133 -5.49 -30.70 10.79
N LYS A 134 -4.64 -31.66 10.41
CA LYS A 134 -3.37 -31.49 9.67
C LYS A 134 -3.60 -31.09 8.21
N ASN A 135 -3.96 -29.84 7.91
CA ASN A 135 -3.99 -29.31 6.54
C ASN A 135 -2.77 -28.41 6.28
N ALA A 136 -1.57 -29.00 6.30
CA ALA A 136 -0.31 -28.26 6.08
C ALA A 136 -0.26 -27.61 4.68
N ASP A 137 -0.82 -28.27 3.66
CA ASP A 137 -0.81 -27.75 2.29
C ASP A 137 -1.69 -26.51 2.12
N GLU A 138 -2.85 -26.46 2.77
CA GLU A 138 -3.74 -25.30 2.76
C GLU A 138 -3.07 -24.07 3.41
N LEU A 139 -2.44 -24.27 4.56
CA LEU A 139 -1.70 -23.19 5.25
C LEU A 139 -0.52 -22.69 4.42
N ASP A 140 0.21 -23.55 3.74
CA ASP A 140 1.30 -23.15 2.86
C ASP A 140 0.81 -22.36 1.63
N SER A 141 -0.35 -22.73 1.08
CA SER A 141 -0.99 -22.00 -0.01
C SER A 141 -1.39 -20.57 0.41
N LEU A 142 -2.02 -20.41 1.58
CA LEU A 142 -2.37 -19.10 2.15
C LEU A 142 -1.15 -18.24 2.41
N ARG A 143 -0.09 -18.81 2.95
CA ARG A 143 1.18 -18.12 3.15
C ARG A 143 1.77 -17.62 1.83
N ARG A 144 1.79 -18.47 0.78
CA ARG A 144 2.29 -18.07 -0.54
C ARG A 144 1.46 -16.94 -1.13
N ARG A 145 0.12 -17.01 -0.99
CA ARG A 145 -0.80 -15.97 -1.46
C ARG A 145 -0.52 -14.63 -0.79
N GLU A 146 -0.37 -14.63 0.54
CA GLU A 146 -0.04 -13.43 1.30
C GLU A 146 1.29 -12.79 0.84
N ILE A 147 2.35 -13.60 0.72
CA ILE A 147 3.65 -13.12 0.25
C ILE A 147 3.57 -12.56 -1.17
N THR A 148 2.78 -13.18 -2.04
CA THR A 148 2.60 -12.72 -3.42
C THR A 148 1.88 -11.36 -3.45
N LEU A 149 0.81 -11.19 -2.67
CA LEU A 149 0.09 -9.92 -2.58
C LEU A 149 0.97 -8.78 -2.03
N LEU A 150 1.79 -9.06 -1.00
CA LEU A 150 2.76 -8.11 -0.49
C LEU A 150 3.76 -7.65 -1.57
N ARG A 151 4.28 -8.59 -2.37
CA ARG A 151 5.21 -8.28 -3.47
C ARG A 151 4.55 -7.50 -4.60
N ILE A 152 3.30 -7.85 -4.94
CA ILE A 152 2.51 -7.10 -5.93
C ILE A 152 2.31 -5.67 -5.44
N ASN A 153 1.88 -5.46 -4.19
CA ASN A 153 1.72 -4.14 -3.61
C ASN A 153 3.02 -3.34 -3.60
N PHE A 154 4.14 -3.99 -3.28
CA PHE A 154 5.45 -3.34 -3.36
C PHE A 154 5.80 -2.93 -4.81
N GLY A 155 5.61 -3.82 -5.80
CA GLY A 155 5.83 -3.50 -7.21
C GLY A 155 4.97 -2.34 -7.70
N LEU A 156 3.67 -2.34 -7.35
CA LEU A 156 2.76 -1.23 -7.64
C LEU A 156 3.23 0.08 -7.01
N SER A 157 3.75 0.04 -5.78
CA SER A 157 4.26 1.24 -5.09
C SER A 157 5.46 1.85 -5.81
N VAL A 158 6.35 1.03 -6.35
CA VAL A 158 7.49 1.49 -7.17
C VAL A 158 7.00 2.16 -8.46
N LEU A 159 5.99 1.58 -9.13
CA LEU A 159 5.39 2.17 -10.33
C LEU A 159 4.69 3.51 -10.02
N ILE A 160 4.01 3.64 -8.88
CA ILE A 160 3.42 4.90 -8.42
C ILE A 160 4.49 5.96 -8.18
N LEU A 161 5.63 5.60 -7.59
CA LEU A 161 6.76 6.53 -7.42
C LEU A 161 7.33 6.97 -8.78
N ALA A 162 7.47 6.05 -9.74
CA ALA A 162 7.92 6.38 -11.09
C ALA A 162 6.93 7.33 -11.80
N ALA A 163 5.63 7.05 -11.74
CA ALA A 163 4.59 7.95 -12.28
C ALA A 163 4.61 9.32 -11.60
N THR A 164 4.88 9.36 -10.28
CA THR A 164 5.02 10.63 -9.54
C THR A 164 6.24 11.41 -10.00
N ALA A 165 7.36 10.73 -10.26
CA ALA A 165 8.58 11.37 -10.78
C ALA A 165 8.35 11.92 -12.18
N LEU A 166 7.67 11.18 -13.07
CA LEU A 166 7.28 11.65 -14.40
C LEU A 166 6.39 12.88 -14.34
N ALA A 167 5.36 12.88 -13.48
CA ALA A 167 4.48 14.04 -13.29
C ALA A 167 5.21 15.28 -12.74
N ARG A 168 6.34 15.09 -12.05
CA ARG A 168 7.16 16.20 -11.55
C ARG A 168 8.12 16.74 -12.59
N ALA A 169 8.49 15.93 -13.59
CA ALA A 169 9.42 16.29 -14.65
C ALA A 169 8.73 16.89 -15.88
N SER A 170 7.42 16.78 -15.98
CA SER A 170 6.56 17.36 -17.03
C SER A 170 5.93 18.65 -16.58
#